data_0ecd73042298a526a83b9c22fb95c70b
#
_entry.id   0ecd73042298a526a83b9c22fb95c70b
#
_cell.length_a   1.000
_cell.length_b   1.000
_cell.length_c   1.000
_cell.angle_alpha   90.00
_cell.angle_beta   90.00
_cell.angle_gamma   90.00
#
_symmetry.space_group_name_H-M   'P 1'
#
loop_
_entity.id
_entity.type
_entity.pdbx_description
1 polymer ?
#
loop_
_entity_poly.entity_id
_entity_poly.type
_entity_poly.pdbx_seq_one_letter_code
_entity_poly.pdbx_strand_id
1 'polypeptide(L)'
;IQASLVGSEMCIRDRGYSNPITWQIIGDATRLAFADRDRYLADSDYVSVPLSGLLNDNYLIERSNKIKVGKKTENVTSGKPSNDFVYNYGIDNSLELQSTTHISIYDQYGNALSMTSSIENAFGSRLMTESGFLLNNQLTDFSFNERIDGKLIANRLEPGKRPRSSMAPTIVLEDGKPLIII
;
A
#
# COMPACT_ATOMS: atom_id res chain seq x y z
N ILE A 1 -0.96 -1.27 -5.28
CA ILE A 1 -1.96 -0.23 -4.95
C ILE A 1 -2.56 0.39 -6.21
N GLN A 2 -1.78 0.62 -7.29
CA GLN A 2 -2.30 1.17 -8.55
C GLN A 2 -3.39 0.30 -9.20
N ALA A 3 -3.34 -0.98 -9.04
CA ALA A 3 -4.20 -1.92 -9.74
C ALA A 3 -5.68 -1.91 -9.30
N SER A 4 -6.00 -1.53 -8.06
CA SER A 4 -7.39 -1.39 -7.61
C SER A 4 -8.08 -0.13 -8.15
N LEU A 5 -7.33 0.75 -8.80
CA LEU A 5 -7.84 2.01 -9.37
C LEU A 5 -8.42 1.87 -10.77
N VAL A 6 -8.15 0.77 -11.51
CA VAL A 6 -8.57 0.62 -12.93
C VAL A 6 -10.09 0.78 -13.11
N GLY A 7 -10.91 0.24 -12.21
CA GLY A 7 -12.36 0.49 -12.23
C GLY A 7 -12.78 1.88 -11.74
N SER A 8 -11.95 2.54 -10.93
CA SER A 8 -12.24 3.87 -10.37
C SER A 8 -11.73 5.00 -11.26
N GLU A 9 -10.74 4.78 -12.13
CA GLU A 9 -10.24 5.81 -13.08
C GLU A 9 -11.33 6.33 -14.00
N MET A 10 -12.14 5.48 -14.60
CA MET A 10 -13.28 5.92 -15.42
C MET A 10 -14.25 6.78 -14.61
N CYS A 11 -14.56 6.39 -13.38
CA CYS A 11 -15.43 7.18 -12.51
C CYS A 11 -14.84 8.52 -12.09
N ILE A 12 -13.51 8.62 -11.92
CA ILE A 12 -12.80 9.85 -11.59
C ILE A 12 -12.77 10.78 -12.80
N ARG A 13 -12.44 10.28 -13.99
CA ARG A 13 -12.40 11.07 -15.22
C ARG A 13 -13.75 11.70 -15.55
N ASP A 14 -14.83 10.94 -15.38
CA ASP A 14 -16.19 11.39 -15.74
C ASP A 14 -16.79 12.38 -14.74
N ARG A 15 -16.39 12.33 -13.46
CA ARG A 15 -16.99 13.14 -12.38
C ARG A 15 -16.14 14.28 -11.86
N GLY A 16 -14.82 14.22 -12.04
CA GLY A 16 -13.86 15.19 -11.53
C GLY A 16 -13.65 15.13 -10.01
N TYR A 17 -12.65 15.86 -9.54
CA TYR A 17 -12.20 15.83 -8.13
C TYR A 17 -13.12 16.60 -7.17
N SER A 18 -13.98 17.46 -7.67
CA SER A 18 -14.95 18.21 -6.85
C SER A 18 -16.19 17.38 -6.48
N ASN A 19 -16.39 16.20 -7.08
CA ASN A 19 -17.52 15.36 -6.78
C ASN A 19 -17.24 14.48 -5.56
N PRO A 20 -18.03 14.51 -4.48
CA PRO A 20 -17.84 13.68 -3.29
C PRO A 20 -17.83 12.17 -3.57
N ILE A 21 -18.54 11.72 -4.59
CA ILE A 21 -18.59 10.31 -5.01
C ILE A 21 -17.21 9.83 -5.48
N THR A 22 -16.41 10.69 -6.12
CA THR A 22 -15.04 10.39 -6.51
C THR A 22 -14.22 9.96 -5.30
N TRP A 23 -14.27 10.74 -4.23
CA TRP A 23 -13.54 10.44 -2.99
C TRP A 23 -14.05 9.21 -2.26
N GLN A 24 -15.36 8.96 -2.32
CA GLN A 24 -15.94 7.73 -1.78
C GLN A 24 -15.40 6.51 -2.52
N ILE A 25 -15.35 6.54 -3.86
CA ILE A 25 -14.84 5.43 -4.68
C ILE A 25 -13.35 5.20 -4.40
N ILE A 26 -12.54 6.26 -4.36
CA ILE A 26 -11.11 6.18 -4.01
C ILE A 26 -10.93 5.55 -2.62
N GLY A 27 -11.66 6.04 -1.63
CA GLY A 27 -11.59 5.52 -0.26
C GLY A 27 -11.98 4.04 -0.16
N ASP A 28 -13.05 3.62 -0.82
CA ASP A 28 -13.47 2.21 -0.80
C ASP A 28 -12.51 1.31 -1.58
N ALA A 29 -11.96 1.75 -2.72
CA ALA A 29 -10.93 1.04 -3.46
C ALA A 29 -9.65 0.86 -2.61
N THR A 30 -9.21 1.92 -1.93
CA THR A 30 -8.08 1.88 -1.00
C THR A 30 -8.32 0.88 0.13
N ARG A 31 -9.48 0.89 0.75
CA ARG A 31 -9.84 -0.07 1.82
C ARG A 31 -9.79 -1.52 1.34
N LEU A 32 -10.28 -1.80 0.12
CA LEU A 32 -10.21 -3.13 -0.47
C LEU A 32 -8.76 -3.56 -0.74
N ALA A 33 -7.94 -2.65 -1.26
CA ALA A 33 -6.51 -2.90 -1.51
C ALA A 33 -5.74 -3.14 -0.19
N PHE A 34 -6.02 -2.38 0.85
CA PHE A 34 -5.42 -2.58 2.17
C PHE A 34 -5.84 -3.91 2.81
N ALA A 35 -7.08 -4.34 2.62
CA ALA A 35 -7.50 -5.67 3.09
C ALA A 35 -6.71 -6.81 2.43
N ASP A 36 -6.36 -6.68 1.14
CA ASP A 36 -5.48 -7.63 0.45
C ASP A 36 -4.03 -7.50 0.93
N ARG A 37 -3.54 -6.27 1.10
CA ARG A 37 -2.22 -5.96 1.62
C ARG A 37 -1.99 -6.63 2.99
N ASP A 38 -2.92 -6.48 3.91
CA ASP A 38 -2.80 -6.97 5.29
C ASP A 38 -2.74 -8.50 5.37
N ARG A 39 -3.17 -9.17 4.33
CA ARG A 39 -3.12 -10.63 4.26
C ARG A 39 -1.93 -11.16 3.47
N TYR A 40 -1.59 -10.53 2.36
CA TYR A 40 -0.70 -11.12 1.35
C TYR A 40 0.65 -10.44 1.21
N LEU A 41 0.76 -9.14 1.51
CA LEU A 41 1.98 -8.40 1.25
C LEU A 41 2.98 -8.52 2.39
N ALA A 42 4.20 -8.91 2.02
CA ALA A 42 5.37 -8.98 2.87
C ALA A 42 6.62 -9.08 1.99
N ASP A 43 7.79 -9.29 2.57
CA ASP A 43 9.03 -9.53 1.85
C ASP A 43 8.94 -10.80 0.99
N SER A 44 9.00 -10.63 -0.34
CA SER A 44 8.87 -11.72 -1.30
C SER A 44 10.02 -12.73 -1.26
N ASP A 45 11.16 -12.38 -0.64
CA ASP A 45 12.28 -13.29 -0.44
C ASP A 45 11.99 -14.32 0.68
N TYR A 46 10.99 -14.05 1.53
CA TYR A 46 10.60 -14.86 2.69
C TYR A 46 9.22 -15.48 2.58
N VAL A 47 8.31 -14.87 1.82
CA VAL A 47 6.95 -15.37 1.66
C VAL A 47 6.51 -15.30 0.21
N SER A 48 5.70 -16.26 -0.21
CA SER A 48 5.08 -16.25 -1.53
C SER A 48 4.00 -15.18 -1.58
N VAL A 49 4.27 -14.06 -2.27
CA VAL A 49 3.31 -12.98 -2.49
C VAL A 49 2.63 -13.18 -3.85
N PRO A 50 1.29 -13.26 -3.93
CA PRO A 50 0.57 -13.53 -5.18
C PRO A 50 0.49 -12.30 -6.10
N LEU A 51 1.62 -11.72 -6.49
CA LEU A 51 1.67 -10.46 -7.25
C LEU A 51 0.90 -10.54 -8.56
N SER A 52 1.11 -11.59 -9.36
CA SER A 52 0.41 -11.77 -10.64
C SER A 52 -1.11 -11.89 -10.47
N GLY A 53 -1.55 -12.54 -9.40
CA GLY A 53 -2.97 -12.66 -9.09
C GLY A 53 -3.57 -11.36 -8.59
N LEU A 54 -2.86 -10.62 -7.73
CA LEU A 54 -3.30 -9.32 -7.22
C LEU A 54 -3.37 -8.24 -8.33
N LEU A 55 -2.58 -8.38 -9.38
CA LEU A 55 -2.53 -7.48 -10.53
C LEU A 55 -3.36 -7.99 -11.73
N ASN A 56 -4.05 -9.11 -11.60
CA ASN A 56 -4.86 -9.67 -12.67
C ASN A 56 -6.15 -8.85 -12.89
N ASP A 57 -6.45 -8.49 -14.13
CA ASP A 57 -7.59 -7.65 -14.48
C ASP A 57 -8.92 -8.22 -14.00
N ASN A 58 -9.15 -9.53 -14.16
CA ASN A 58 -10.38 -10.17 -13.70
C ASN A 58 -10.55 -10.07 -12.18
N TYR A 59 -9.44 -10.25 -11.45
CA TYR A 59 -9.43 -10.07 -10.00
C TYR A 59 -9.76 -8.63 -9.61
N LEU A 60 -9.16 -7.65 -10.29
CA LEU A 60 -9.40 -6.24 -10.03
C LEU A 60 -10.84 -5.84 -10.34
N ILE A 61 -11.42 -6.38 -11.42
CA ILE A 61 -12.82 -6.20 -11.75
C ILE A 61 -13.72 -6.81 -10.65
N GLU A 62 -13.42 -8.02 -10.17
CA GLU A 62 -14.16 -8.63 -9.06
C GLU A 62 -14.12 -7.75 -7.80
N ARG A 63 -12.93 -7.18 -7.49
CA ARG A 63 -12.78 -6.28 -6.34
C ARG A 63 -13.56 -4.98 -6.52
N SER A 64 -13.49 -4.36 -7.70
CA SER A 64 -14.19 -3.12 -8.01
C SER A 64 -15.71 -3.26 -7.94
N ASN A 65 -16.26 -4.42 -8.34
CA ASN A 65 -17.68 -4.71 -8.26
C ASN A 65 -18.26 -4.72 -6.82
N LYS A 66 -17.39 -4.75 -5.79
CA LYS A 66 -17.82 -4.61 -4.39
C LYS A 66 -18.10 -3.17 -4.01
N ILE A 67 -17.60 -2.19 -4.78
CA ILE A 67 -17.81 -0.76 -4.52
C ILE A 67 -19.20 -0.36 -4.99
N LYS A 68 -20.01 0.17 -4.08
CA LYS A 68 -21.36 0.66 -4.36
C LYS A 68 -21.36 2.18 -4.36
N VAL A 69 -21.55 2.77 -5.55
CA VAL A 69 -21.60 4.22 -5.70
C VAL A 69 -22.68 4.84 -4.81
N GLY A 70 -22.31 5.86 -4.05
CA GLY A 70 -23.20 6.57 -3.13
C GLY A 70 -23.50 5.85 -1.81
N LYS A 71 -22.84 4.72 -1.55
CA LYS A 71 -22.96 3.97 -0.29
C LYS A 71 -21.59 3.49 0.16
N LYS A 72 -21.32 3.53 1.47
CA LYS A 72 -20.11 2.94 2.04
C LYS A 72 -20.07 1.42 1.76
N THR A 73 -18.96 0.93 1.24
CA THR A 73 -18.74 -0.50 1.07
C THR A 73 -18.61 -1.17 2.44
N GLU A 74 -19.50 -2.11 2.72
CA GLU A 74 -19.50 -2.91 3.94
C GLU A 74 -18.69 -4.20 3.73
N ASN A 75 -18.33 -4.88 4.83
CA ASN A 75 -17.64 -6.18 4.83
C ASN A 75 -16.37 -6.19 3.95
N VAL A 76 -15.52 -5.19 4.13
CA VAL A 76 -14.23 -5.11 3.45
C VAL A 76 -13.30 -6.19 3.97
N THR A 77 -13.07 -7.21 3.16
CA THR A 77 -12.19 -8.35 3.47
C THR A 77 -11.24 -8.59 2.31
N SER A 78 -10.15 -9.30 2.55
CA SER A 78 -9.23 -9.72 1.49
C SER A 78 -9.93 -10.63 0.48
N GLY A 79 -9.59 -10.49 -0.79
CA GLY A 79 -10.07 -11.35 -1.87
C GLY A 79 -9.26 -12.65 -1.98
N LYS A 80 -9.44 -13.34 -3.11
CA LYS A 80 -8.70 -14.56 -3.49
C LYS A 80 -8.02 -14.30 -4.83
N PRO A 81 -6.77 -13.80 -4.85
CA PRO A 81 -6.13 -13.30 -6.08
C PRO A 81 -5.74 -14.38 -7.09
N SER A 82 -5.68 -15.65 -6.70
CA SER A 82 -5.50 -16.77 -7.64
C SER A 82 -6.00 -18.07 -7.02
N ASN A 83 -6.32 -19.05 -7.89
CA ASN A 83 -6.73 -20.39 -7.46
C ASN A 83 -5.53 -21.36 -7.28
N ASP A 84 -4.34 -21.01 -7.79
CA ASP A 84 -3.21 -21.94 -7.93
C ASP A 84 -2.37 -22.10 -6.66
N PHE A 85 -2.56 -21.20 -5.69
CA PHE A 85 -1.90 -21.27 -4.40
C PHE A 85 -2.89 -21.10 -3.25
N VAL A 86 -2.91 -22.06 -2.34
CA VAL A 86 -3.64 -21.93 -1.09
C VAL A 86 -2.83 -21.04 -0.14
N TYR A 87 -2.93 -19.72 -0.32
CA TYR A 87 -2.33 -18.74 0.61
C TYR A 87 -3.09 -18.78 1.93
N ASN A 88 -2.61 -19.59 2.85
CA ASN A 88 -3.26 -19.75 4.16
C ASN A 88 -2.68 -18.77 5.20
N TYR A 89 -2.46 -17.49 4.79
CA TYR A 89 -2.04 -16.46 5.71
C TYR A 89 -3.21 -15.92 6.52
N GLY A 90 -2.95 -15.60 7.80
CA GLY A 90 -3.84 -14.81 8.64
C GLY A 90 -3.85 -13.36 8.20
N ILE A 91 -4.78 -12.59 8.74
CA ILE A 91 -4.89 -11.14 8.50
C ILE A 91 -4.02 -10.45 9.55
N ASP A 92 -3.07 -9.64 9.10
CA ASP A 92 -2.30 -8.76 9.97
C ASP A 92 -3.19 -7.64 10.48
N ASN A 93 -3.37 -7.55 11.78
CA ASN A 93 -4.15 -6.52 12.45
C ASN A 93 -3.26 -5.53 13.25
N SER A 94 -1.99 -5.47 12.93
CA SER A 94 -1.05 -4.53 13.53
C SER A 94 -1.46 -3.10 13.22
N LEU A 95 -1.37 -2.22 14.22
CA LEU A 95 -1.64 -0.80 14.05
C LEU A 95 -0.46 -0.14 13.34
N GLU A 96 -0.69 0.44 12.18
CA GLU A 96 0.29 1.26 11.47
C GLU A 96 0.10 2.73 11.83
N LEU A 97 1.17 3.37 12.30
CA LEU A 97 1.18 4.79 12.62
C LEU A 97 1.66 5.58 11.39
N GLN A 98 1.05 6.76 11.19
CA GLN A 98 1.40 7.64 10.06
C GLN A 98 2.49 8.62 10.49
N SER A 99 3.68 8.51 9.90
CA SER A 99 4.77 9.45 10.18
C SER A 99 5.86 9.34 9.10
N THR A 100 5.57 9.87 7.92
CA THR A 100 6.43 9.76 6.74
C THR A 100 6.51 11.12 6.05
N THR A 101 7.67 11.45 5.50
CA THR A 101 7.91 12.66 4.72
C THR A 101 8.08 12.31 3.26
N HIS A 102 7.44 13.07 2.38
CA HIS A 102 7.60 12.98 0.95
C HIS A 102 8.16 14.28 0.38
N ILE A 103 9.07 14.15 -0.59
CA ILE A 103 9.71 15.28 -1.28
C ILE A 103 9.57 15.07 -2.78
N SER A 104 8.96 16.04 -3.46
CA SER A 104 8.90 16.13 -4.92
C SER A 104 9.69 17.35 -5.36
N ILE A 105 10.66 17.16 -6.25
CA ILE A 105 11.50 18.25 -6.78
C ILE A 105 11.49 18.16 -8.29
N TYR A 106 11.38 19.31 -8.93
CA TYR A 106 11.62 19.50 -10.36
C TYR A 106 12.51 20.73 -10.55
N ASP A 107 13.67 20.55 -11.18
CA ASP A 107 14.63 21.62 -11.35
C ASP A 107 14.54 22.29 -12.72
N GLN A 108 15.26 23.41 -12.87
CA GLN A 108 15.29 24.17 -14.12
C GLN A 108 15.96 23.45 -15.31
N TYR A 109 16.64 22.33 -15.07
CA TYR A 109 17.29 21.51 -16.08
C TYR A 109 16.43 20.34 -16.54
N GLY A 110 15.24 20.15 -15.93
CA GLY A 110 14.33 19.06 -16.24
C GLY A 110 14.56 17.80 -15.42
N ASN A 111 15.42 17.84 -14.39
CA ASN A 111 15.58 16.72 -13.49
C ASN A 111 14.38 16.64 -12.52
N ALA A 112 13.90 15.44 -12.29
CA ALA A 112 12.79 15.15 -11.40
C ALA A 112 13.22 14.20 -10.29
N LEU A 113 12.82 14.49 -9.06
CA LEU A 113 12.99 13.62 -7.89
C LEU A 113 11.63 13.40 -7.22
N SER A 114 11.31 12.14 -6.96
CA SER A 114 10.25 11.73 -6.05
C SER A 114 10.87 10.86 -4.97
N MET A 115 10.83 11.29 -3.72
CA MET A 115 11.46 10.60 -2.61
C MET A 115 10.55 10.55 -1.39
N THR A 116 10.32 9.36 -0.89
CA THR A 116 9.63 9.14 0.38
C THR A 116 10.63 8.63 1.42
N SER A 117 10.69 9.27 2.58
CA SER A 117 11.58 8.90 3.68
C SER A 117 10.78 8.78 4.97
N SER A 118 11.06 7.73 5.73
CA SER A 118 10.37 7.45 6.99
C SER A 118 11.35 6.98 8.06
N ILE A 119 11.08 7.36 9.29
CA ILE A 119 11.68 6.77 10.49
C ILE A 119 10.61 6.03 11.31
N GLU A 120 9.46 5.76 10.71
CA GLU A 120 8.21 5.13 11.14
C GLU A 120 7.44 6.00 12.14
N ASN A 121 7.84 6.14 13.39
CA ASN A 121 7.18 7.03 14.35
C ASN A 121 7.73 8.46 14.25
N ALA A 122 7.02 9.48 14.74
CA ALA A 122 7.38 10.90 14.67
C ALA A 122 8.82 11.22 15.12
N PHE A 123 9.31 10.47 16.12
CA PHE A 123 10.69 10.57 16.62
C PHE A 123 11.44 9.23 16.51
N GLY A 124 11.00 8.34 15.62
CA GLY A 124 11.58 7.02 15.42
C GLY A 124 11.70 6.25 16.74
N SER A 125 12.85 5.64 16.98
CA SER A 125 13.17 4.94 18.24
C SER A 125 13.41 5.88 19.43
N ARG A 126 13.36 7.19 19.25
CA ARG A 126 13.72 8.24 20.21
C ARG A 126 15.19 8.22 20.65
N LEU A 127 16.02 7.52 19.90
CA LEU A 127 17.46 7.50 20.09
C LEU A 127 18.13 8.39 19.04
N MET A 128 19.00 9.28 19.50
CA MET A 128 19.78 10.17 18.63
C MET A 128 21.19 9.62 18.50
N THR A 129 21.72 9.64 17.27
CA THR A 129 23.11 9.30 17.01
C THR A 129 24.03 10.47 17.39
N GLU A 130 25.34 10.19 17.55
CA GLU A 130 26.36 11.23 17.73
C GLU A 130 26.40 12.23 16.57
N SER A 131 26.00 11.81 15.36
CA SER A 131 25.92 12.65 14.15
C SER A 131 24.68 13.56 14.12
N GLY A 132 23.80 13.52 15.13
CA GLY A 132 22.66 14.42 15.30
C GLY A 132 21.40 14.05 14.54
N PHE A 133 21.22 12.80 14.11
CA PHE A 133 19.97 12.31 13.54
C PHE A 133 19.30 11.21 14.39
N LEU A 134 17.99 11.11 14.30
CA LEU A 134 17.21 10.11 15.01
C LEU A 134 17.26 8.77 14.28
N LEU A 135 17.39 7.68 15.05
CA LEU A 135 17.25 6.33 14.54
C LEU A 135 15.77 6.01 14.30
N ASN A 136 15.50 5.25 13.25
CA ASN A 136 14.16 4.74 12.98
C ASN A 136 13.73 3.66 13.99
N ASN A 137 12.44 3.33 13.98
CA ASN A 137 11.86 2.20 14.70
C ASN A 137 11.11 1.25 13.73
N GLN A 138 11.61 1.10 12.50
CA GLN A 138 10.96 0.35 11.42
C GLN A 138 10.63 -1.12 11.77
N LEU A 139 11.21 -1.68 12.83
CA LEU A 139 10.82 -3.02 13.30
C LEU A 139 9.36 -3.09 13.73
N THR A 140 8.74 -1.96 14.08
CA THR A 140 7.32 -1.90 14.44
C THR A 140 6.37 -1.99 13.24
N ASP A 141 6.90 -1.90 12.01
CA ASP A 141 6.14 -2.18 10.78
C ASP A 141 5.89 -3.68 10.56
N PHE A 142 6.56 -4.57 11.30
CA PHE A 142 6.24 -5.98 11.32
C PHE A 142 5.03 -6.30 12.20
N SER A 143 4.34 -7.38 11.87
CA SER A 143 3.47 -8.04 12.84
C SER A 143 4.32 -8.73 13.91
N PHE A 144 4.09 -8.38 15.18
CA PHE A 144 4.69 -9.11 16.31
C PHE A 144 3.98 -10.43 16.62
N ASN A 145 2.82 -10.65 16.01
CA ASN A 145 2.13 -11.92 16.06
C ASN A 145 2.63 -12.83 14.93
N GLU A 146 3.26 -13.93 15.26
CA GLU A 146 3.65 -14.93 14.25
C GLU A 146 2.42 -15.57 13.61
N ARG A 147 1.38 -15.82 14.42
CA ARG A 147 0.12 -16.46 14.01
C ARG A 147 -1.09 -15.74 14.60
N ILE A 148 -2.16 -15.70 13.81
CA ILE A 148 -3.50 -15.32 14.25
C ILE A 148 -4.47 -16.41 13.80
N ASP A 149 -5.30 -16.92 14.69
CA ASP A 149 -6.24 -18.02 14.44
C ASP A 149 -5.57 -19.26 13.80
N GLY A 150 -4.36 -19.61 14.28
CA GLY A 150 -3.56 -20.72 13.82
C GLY A 150 -2.88 -20.52 12.45
N LYS A 151 -3.09 -19.39 11.76
CA LYS A 151 -2.51 -19.07 10.46
C LYS A 151 -1.29 -18.16 10.62
N LEU A 152 -0.23 -18.47 9.87
CA LEU A 152 0.95 -17.61 9.81
C LEU A 152 0.58 -16.23 9.26
N ILE A 153 1.17 -15.19 9.84
CA ILE A 153 1.07 -13.82 9.29
C ILE A 153 2.18 -13.62 8.26
N ALA A 154 1.83 -13.16 7.07
CA ALA A 154 2.81 -12.93 6.01
C ALA A 154 3.89 -11.94 6.44
N ASN A 155 3.49 -10.82 7.06
CA ASN A 155 4.39 -9.76 7.54
C ASN A 155 4.91 -10.00 8.98
N ARG A 156 4.98 -11.24 9.47
CA ARG A 156 5.56 -11.55 10.78
C ARG A 156 7.05 -11.22 10.84
N LEU A 157 7.54 -10.91 12.02
CA LEU A 157 8.96 -10.64 12.26
C LEU A 157 9.79 -11.91 12.04
N GLU A 158 10.85 -11.81 11.22
CA GLU A 158 11.84 -12.87 10.98
C GLU A 158 13.24 -12.24 10.78
N PRO A 159 14.32 -12.93 11.20
CA PRO A 159 15.69 -12.43 10.99
C PRO A 159 16.00 -12.20 9.50
N GLY A 160 16.57 -11.03 9.18
CA GLY A 160 16.97 -10.66 7.81
C GLY A 160 15.82 -10.22 6.90
N LYS A 161 14.57 -10.39 7.29
CA LYS A 161 13.39 -9.98 6.54
C LYS A 161 13.19 -8.48 6.60
N ARG A 162 12.70 -7.90 5.49
CA ARG A 162 12.27 -6.50 5.41
C ARG A 162 10.82 -6.37 5.83
N PRO A 163 10.46 -5.34 6.59
CA PRO A 163 9.06 -5.06 6.89
C PRO A 163 8.30 -4.64 5.63
N ARG A 164 7.01 -4.86 5.63
CA ARG A 164 6.09 -4.37 4.60
C ARG A 164 6.12 -2.85 4.55
N SER A 165 6.14 -2.27 3.35
CA SER A 165 6.04 -0.83 3.12
C SER A 165 4.95 -0.49 2.10
N SER A 166 4.29 0.66 2.29
CA SER A 166 3.35 1.24 1.32
C SER A 166 3.90 2.51 0.68
N MET A 167 5.15 2.85 0.91
CA MET A 167 5.81 3.97 0.25
C MET A 167 5.97 3.67 -1.24
N ALA A 168 5.45 4.56 -2.09
CA ALA A 168 5.45 4.40 -3.55
C ALA A 168 5.75 5.73 -4.24
N PRO A 169 6.97 6.27 -4.09
CA PRO A 169 7.35 7.48 -4.82
C PRO A 169 7.22 7.22 -6.33
N THR A 170 6.52 8.12 -7.02
CA THR A 170 6.12 7.88 -8.41
C THR A 170 6.36 9.12 -9.26
N ILE A 171 6.88 8.91 -10.48
CA ILE A 171 6.97 9.93 -11.52
C ILE A 171 6.19 9.43 -12.73
N VAL A 172 5.20 10.21 -13.16
CA VAL A 172 4.46 9.96 -14.40
C VAL A 172 5.10 10.80 -15.50
N LEU A 173 5.40 10.17 -16.63
CA LEU A 173 5.98 10.84 -17.81
C LEU A 173 4.92 10.95 -18.91
N GLU A 174 4.92 12.09 -19.61
CA GLU A 174 4.23 12.31 -20.88
C GLU A 174 5.26 12.79 -21.89
N ASP A 175 5.36 12.12 -23.03
CA ASP A 175 6.37 12.40 -24.07
C ASP A 175 7.81 12.53 -23.54
N GLY A 176 8.15 11.67 -22.59
CA GLY A 176 9.48 11.60 -21.96
C GLY A 176 9.77 12.72 -20.95
N LYS A 177 8.79 13.55 -20.61
CA LYS A 177 8.92 14.63 -19.60
C LYS A 177 8.08 14.34 -18.38
N PRO A 178 8.52 14.72 -17.16
CA PRO A 178 7.73 14.58 -15.96
C PRO A 178 6.43 15.38 -16.06
N LEU A 179 5.29 14.68 -15.94
CA LEU A 179 3.96 15.27 -15.86
C LEU A 179 3.49 15.38 -14.41
N ILE A 180 3.71 14.32 -13.61
CA ILE A 180 3.33 14.26 -12.19
C ILE A 180 4.51 13.68 -11.40
N ILE A 181 4.81 14.29 -10.27
CA ILE A 181 5.84 13.84 -9.32
C ILE A 181 5.18 13.75 -7.94
N ILE A 182 4.95 12.53 -7.43
CA ILE A 182 4.24 12.22 -6.18
C ILE A 182 4.91 11.08 -5.44
#